data_cf6567132bcf4c788937e03a23c3d1a0
#
_entry.id   cf6567132bcf4c788937e03a23c3d1a0
#
_cell.length_a   1.000
_cell.length_b   1.000
_cell.length_c   1.000
_cell.angle_alpha   90.00
_cell.angle_beta   90.00
_cell.angle_gamma   90.00
#
_symmetry.space_group_name_H-M   'P 1'
#
loop_
_entity.id
_entity.type
_entity.pdbx_description
1 polymer ?
#
loop_
_entity_poly.entity_id
_entity_poly.type
_entity_poly.pdbx_seq_one_letter_code
_entity_poly.pdbx_strand_id
1 'polypeptide(L)'
;MHRTSQGWAVVMVLMGLWLLSPGRAVEAGEPQERIRQMLTSLMAIFADDTLKAPAQRQERYKRIAQVVSHSFDVKEMARRSMGQYWHRLTPAQQGEFVQLFSDLLLQSLVKRIAYRATTNPGDYGSIPNAIRYLHESIDPDGDASVQTEMTYAQDPTPEGIEYLLLRRDGMWWVYDVVAEGASMVTNYRTQFAQIMRQESFADLMQRLKTSQQ
;
A
#
# COMPACT_ATOMS: atom_id res chain seq x y z
N MET A 1 80.24 -15.65 39.87
CA MET A 1 79.52 -14.73 40.77
C MET A 1 78.53 -13.94 39.96
N HIS A 2 77.23 -14.22 40.20
CA HIS A 2 76.06 -13.31 40.22
C HIS A 2 75.89 -12.36 39.02
N ARG A 3 74.76 -12.13 38.46
CA ARG A 3 73.37 -12.29 38.87
C ARG A 3 72.49 -12.14 37.65
N THR A 4 71.41 -12.92 37.61
CA THR A 4 70.23 -12.83 36.79
C THR A 4 69.56 -11.46 36.84
N SER A 5 68.99 -10.99 35.69
CA SER A 5 67.78 -10.19 35.69
C SER A 5 66.98 -10.44 34.46
N GLN A 6 65.81 -10.98 34.71
CA GLN A 6 64.74 -11.21 33.76
C GLN A 6 64.15 -9.88 33.34
N GLY A 7 64.04 -9.64 32.03
CA GLY A 7 63.30 -8.55 31.47
C GLY A 7 62.02 -9.13 30.86
N TRP A 8 60.87 -8.84 31.43
CA TRP A 8 59.56 -9.27 31.01
C TRP A 8 59.12 -8.48 29.78
N ALA A 9 58.95 -9.17 28.67
CA ALA A 9 58.30 -8.63 27.50
C ALA A 9 56.78 -8.63 27.74
N VAL A 10 56.21 -7.45 27.97
CA VAL A 10 54.77 -7.25 28.00
C VAL A 10 54.28 -7.24 26.55
N VAL A 11 53.71 -8.33 26.10
CA VAL A 11 52.98 -8.40 24.85
C VAL A 11 51.62 -7.76 25.11
N MET A 12 51.47 -6.50 24.69
CA MET A 12 50.16 -5.86 24.60
C MET A 12 49.38 -6.49 23.42
N VAL A 13 48.50 -7.39 23.73
CA VAL A 13 47.48 -7.85 22.81
C VAL A 13 46.43 -6.73 22.73
N LEU A 14 46.52 -5.89 21.72
CA LEU A 14 45.45 -4.97 21.34
C LEU A 14 44.31 -5.81 20.76
N MET A 15 43.42 -6.19 21.65
CA MET A 15 42.14 -6.76 21.30
C MET A 15 41.30 -5.66 20.62
N GLY A 16 41.38 -5.61 19.29
CA GLY A 16 40.51 -4.75 18.47
C GLY A 16 39.08 -5.12 18.74
N LEU A 17 38.39 -4.31 19.54
CA LEU A 17 36.94 -4.35 19.69
C LEU A 17 36.37 -3.92 18.35
N TRP A 18 36.10 -4.87 17.47
CA TRP A 18 35.19 -4.66 16.37
C TRP A 18 33.82 -4.36 16.99
N LEU A 19 33.48 -3.09 17.07
CA LEU A 19 32.10 -2.65 17.24
C LEU A 19 31.32 -3.15 16.00
N LEU A 20 30.85 -4.38 16.08
CA LEU A 20 29.70 -4.83 15.31
C LEU A 20 28.58 -3.84 15.66
N SER A 21 28.43 -2.77 14.86
CA SER A 21 27.18 -2.07 14.83
C SER A 21 26.12 -3.14 14.59
N PRO A 22 25.16 -3.33 15.49
CA PRO A 22 24.04 -4.19 15.16
C PRO A 22 23.40 -3.50 13.95
N GLY A 23 23.60 -4.09 12.76
CA GLY A 23 22.76 -3.78 11.64
C GLY A 23 21.35 -3.81 12.21
N ARG A 24 20.65 -2.69 12.14
CA ARG A 24 19.26 -2.61 12.58
C ARG A 24 18.57 -3.69 11.79
N ALA A 25 18.36 -4.85 12.39
CA ALA A 25 17.49 -5.86 11.86
C ALA A 25 16.18 -5.10 11.57
N VAL A 26 15.82 -4.99 10.31
CA VAL A 26 14.49 -4.49 9.94
C VAL A 26 13.56 -5.41 10.73
N GLU A 27 12.84 -4.85 11.69
CA GLU A 27 11.89 -5.64 12.46
C GLU A 27 10.95 -6.29 11.44
N ALA A 28 11.03 -7.61 11.35
CA ALA A 28 10.12 -8.38 10.54
C ALA A 28 8.72 -8.05 11.04
N GLY A 29 7.86 -7.47 10.19
CA GLY A 29 6.52 -7.06 10.58
C GLY A 29 6.15 -5.59 10.33
N GLU A 30 7.10 -4.70 10.03
CA GLU A 30 6.75 -3.30 9.71
C GLU A 30 5.78 -3.16 8.51
N PRO A 31 5.97 -3.84 7.36
CA PRO A 31 5.02 -3.79 6.24
C PRO A 31 3.65 -4.37 6.61
N GLN A 32 3.61 -5.53 7.29
CA GLN A 32 2.36 -6.14 7.73
C GLN A 32 1.64 -5.27 8.74
N GLU A 33 2.36 -4.67 9.69
CA GLU A 33 1.77 -3.77 10.67
C GLU A 33 1.18 -2.53 9.98
N ARG A 34 1.83 -2.01 8.95
CA ARG A 34 1.30 -0.92 8.14
C ARG A 34 -0.02 -1.27 7.48
N ILE A 35 -0.12 -2.47 6.88
CA ILE A 35 -1.37 -2.97 6.29
C ILE A 35 -2.42 -3.19 7.38
N ARG A 36 -2.04 -3.73 8.54
CA ARG A 36 -2.95 -3.93 9.67
C ARG A 36 -3.59 -2.62 10.13
N GLN A 37 -2.81 -1.57 10.31
CA GLN A 37 -3.29 -0.24 10.73
C GLN A 37 -4.26 0.35 9.70
N MET A 38 -3.90 0.27 8.41
CA MET A 38 -4.77 0.72 7.31
C MET A 38 -6.11 -0.02 7.32
N LEU A 39 -6.09 -1.34 7.35
CA LEU A 39 -7.30 -2.16 7.32
C LEU A 39 -8.15 -1.93 8.57
N THR A 40 -7.54 -1.87 9.75
CA THR A 40 -8.25 -1.56 11.00
C THR A 40 -8.96 -0.21 10.92
N SER A 41 -8.30 0.81 10.37
CA SER A 41 -8.88 2.15 10.20
C SER A 41 -10.06 2.14 9.22
N LEU A 42 -9.94 1.43 8.09
CA LEU A 42 -11.03 1.27 7.14
C LEU A 42 -12.21 0.53 7.77
N MET A 43 -11.93 -0.56 8.50
CA MET A 43 -12.97 -1.34 9.17
C MET A 43 -13.72 -0.52 10.22
N ALA A 44 -13.03 0.30 10.99
CA ALA A 44 -13.65 1.19 11.97
C ALA A 44 -14.63 2.17 11.31
N ILE A 45 -14.28 2.71 10.13
CA ILE A 45 -15.18 3.59 9.35
C ILE A 45 -16.42 2.83 8.88
N PHE A 46 -16.28 1.58 8.44
CA PHE A 46 -17.40 0.78 7.93
C PHE A 46 -18.29 0.24 9.06
N ALA A 47 -17.72 -0.01 10.23
CA ALA A 47 -18.46 -0.44 11.42
C ALA A 47 -19.22 0.71 12.11
N ASP A 48 -18.88 1.96 11.82
CA ASP A 48 -19.52 3.13 12.43
C ASP A 48 -20.95 3.33 11.89
N ASP A 49 -21.94 2.94 12.70
CA ASP A 49 -23.36 3.07 12.35
C ASP A 49 -23.78 4.51 12.07
N THR A 50 -23.11 5.49 12.69
CA THR A 50 -23.43 6.90 12.46
C THR A 50 -23.07 7.34 11.03
N LEU A 51 -22.10 6.67 10.41
CA LEU A 51 -21.67 6.95 9.04
C LEU A 51 -22.46 6.18 7.96
N LYS A 52 -23.35 5.25 8.34
CA LYS A 52 -24.13 4.45 7.39
C LYS A 52 -25.29 5.24 6.77
N ALA A 53 -25.77 6.28 7.47
CA ALA A 53 -26.88 7.11 6.98
C ALA A 53 -26.52 7.81 5.64
N PRO A 54 -27.46 7.91 4.69
CA PRO A 54 -27.24 8.58 3.40
C PRO A 54 -26.70 10.01 3.55
N ALA A 55 -27.16 10.74 4.56
CA ALA A 55 -26.72 12.10 4.88
C ALA A 55 -25.21 12.16 5.27
N GLN A 56 -24.64 11.08 5.75
CA GLN A 56 -23.24 11.00 6.18
C GLN A 56 -22.29 10.47 5.07
N ARG A 57 -22.81 10.28 3.86
CA ARG A 57 -22.03 9.75 2.72
C ARG A 57 -20.74 10.57 2.48
N GLN A 58 -20.84 11.90 2.55
CA GLN A 58 -19.71 12.80 2.31
C GLN A 58 -18.63 12.67 3.40
N GLU A 59 -19.06 12.62 4.66
CA GLU A 59 -18.13 12.45 5.79
C GLU A 59 -17.44 11.08 5.74
N ARG A 60 -18.19 10.02 5.46
CA ARG A 60 -17.62 8.68 5.26
C ARG A 60 -16.59 8.66 4.13
N TYR A 61 -16.91 9.27 2.99
CA TYR A 61 -15.99 9.39 1.85
C TYR A 61 -14.70 10.11 2.26
N LYS A 62 -14.82 11.24 2.98
CA LYS A 62 -13.68 12.00 3.48
C LYS A 62 -12.78 11.18 4.41
N ARG A 63 -13.36 10.43 5.34
CA ARG A 63 -12.57 9.57 6.25
C ARG A 63 -11.85 8.44 5.51
N ILE A 64 -12.50 7.80 4.55
CA ILE A 64 -11.85 6.79 3.70
C ILE A 64 -10.70 7.43 2.90
N ALA A 65 -10.92 8.61 2.29
CA ALA A 65 -9.90 9.34 1.56
C ALA A 65 -8.67 9.66 2.42
N GLN A 66 -8.86 10.00 3.69
CA GLN A 66 -7.77 10.23 4.64
C GLN A 66 -6.97 8.95 4.89
N VAL A 67 -7.61 7.81 5.11
CA VAL A 67 -6.90 6.53 5.29
C VAL A 67 -6.10 6.17 4.03
N VAL A 68 -6.71 6.31 2.86
CA VAL A 68 -6.04 6.04 1.57
C VAL A 68 -4.84 6.96 1.38
N SER A 69 -4.99 8.28 1.56
CA SER A 69 -3.90 9.24 1.37
C SER A 69 -2.72 9.05 2.34
N HIS A 70 -2.97 8.47 3.52
CA HIS A 70 -1.93 8.16 4.50
C HIS A 70 -1.28 6.77 4.31
N SER A 71 -1.87 5.91 3.48
CA SER A 71 -1.41 4.53 3.32
C SER A 71 -0.85 4.24 1.93
N PHE A 72 -1.36 4.92 0.90
CA PHE A 72 -1.01 4.67 -0.50
C PHE A 72 -0.12 5.76 -1.08
N ASP A 73 0.91 5.37 -1.82
CA ASP A 73 1.63 6.28 -2.72
C ASP A 73 0.87 6.39 -4.06
N VAL A 74 -0.20 7.18 -4.05
CA VAL A 74 -1.03 7.37 -5.24
C VAL A 74 -0.24 7.95 -6.41
N LYS A 75 0.78 8.77 -6.15
CA LYS A 75 1.65 9.32 -7.20
C LYS A 75 2.46 8.21 -7.88
N GLU A 76 3.00 7.28 -7.11
CA GLU A 76 3.73 6.14 -7.65
C GLU A 76 2.79 5.17 -8.39
N MET A 77 1.59 4.91 -7.85
CA MET A 77 0.56 4.14 -8.54
C MET A 77 0.21 4.76 -9.89
N ALA A 78 -0.03 6.07 -9.94
CA ALA A 78 -0.31 6.83 -11.15
C ALA A 78 0.85 6.74 -12.16
N ARG A 79 2.08 6.94 -11.68
CA ARG A 79 3.30 6.83 -12.51
C ARG A 79 3.42 5.43 -13.14
N ARG A 80 3.26 4.37 -12.35
CA ARG A 80 3.32 2.98 -12.82
C ARG A 80 2.16 2.66 -13.78
N SER A 81 0.98 3.19 -13.53
CA SER A 81 -0.21 3.00 -14.39
C SER A 81 -0.09 3.73 -15.74
N MET A 82 0.57 4.88 -15.79
CA MET A 82 0.88 5.56 -17.07
C MET A 82 2.04 4.92 -17.84
N GLY A 83 2.92 4.17 -17.13
CA GLY A 83 4.06 3.47 -17.73
C GLY A 83 4.92 4.40 -18.57
N GLN A 84 5.21 4.00 -19.84
CA GLN A 84 6.06 4.78 -20.73
C GLN A 84 5.53 6.18 -21.08
N TYR A 85 4.24 6.43 -20.91
CA TYR A 85 3.64 7.73 -21.23
C TYR A 85 3.89 8.76 -20.13
N TRP A 86 4.21 8.35 -18.89
CA TRP A 86 4.44 9.24 -17.76
C TRP A 86 5.49 10.32 -18.04
N HIS A 87 6.61 9.92 -18.65
CA HIS A 87 7.73 10.82 -18.94
C HIS A 87 7.46 11.81 -20.07
N ARG A 88 6.37 11.64 -20.83
CA ARG A 88 5.94 12.55 -21.88
C ARG A 88 5.03 13.66 -21.36
N LEU A 89 4.56 13.55 -20.11
CA LEU A 89 3.69 14.52 -19.48
C LEU A 89 4.50 15.63 -18.81
N THR A 90 4.01 16.86 -18.93
CA THR A 90 4.53 17.98 -18.15
C THR A 90 4.23 17.79 -16.66
N PRO A 91 4.97 18.44 -15.73
CA PRO A 91 4.67 18.37 -14.30
C PRO A 91 3.22 18.75 -13.95
N ALA A 92 2.64 19.74 -14.66
CA ALA A 92 1.24 20.13 -14.47
C ALA A 92 0.27 19.01 -14.89
N GLN A 93 0.50 18.37 -16.02
CA GLN A 93 -0.28 17.23 -16.50
C GLN A 93 -0.16 16.02 -15.56
N GLN A 94 1.05 15.75 -15.05
CA GLN A 94 1.26 14.70 -14.05
C GLN A 94 0.45 14.98 -12.78
N GLY A 95 0.47 16.22 -12.28
CA GLY A 95 -0.29 16.62 -11.10
C GLY A 95 -1.80 16.46 -11.31
N GLU A 96 -2.35 16.94 -12.43
CA GLU A 96 -3.76 16.80 -12.76
C GLU A 96 -4.17 15.32 -12.89
N PHE A 97 -3.33 14.51 -13.56
CA PHE A 97 -3.58 13.07 -13.69
C PHE A 97 -3.60 12.37 -12.32
N VAL A 98 -2.63 12.65 -11.44
CA VAL A 98 -2.58 12.06 -10.09
C VAL A 98 -3.86 12.37 -9.31
N GLN A 99 -4.38 13.60 -9.42
CA GLN A 99 -5.61 14.01 -8.76
C GLN A 99 -6.80 13.18 -9.25
N LEU A 100 -7.03 13.13 -10.57
CA LEU A 100 -8.15 12.38 -11.15
C LEU A 100 -8.01 10.86 -10.93
N PHE A 101 -6.80 10.34 -10.96
CA PHE A 101 -6.53 8.93 -10.66
C PHE A 101 -6.80 8.61 -9.19
N SER A 102 -6.45 9.50 -8.26
CA SER A 102 -6.79 9.37 -6.85
C SER A 102 -8.30 9.26 -6.63
N ASP A 103 -9.05 10.15 -7.27
CA ASP A 103 -10.51 10.17 -7.19
C ASP A 103 -11.12 8.89 -7.78
N LEU A 104 -10.58 8.40 -8.90
CA LEU A 104 -10.99 7.13 -9.51
C LEU A 104 -10.77 5.94 -8.58
N LEU A 105 -9.56 5.83 -7.97
CA LEU A 105 -9.24 4.76 -7.01
C LEU A 105 -10.16 4.78 -5.81
N LEU A 106 -10.38 5.96 -5.24
CA LEU A 106 -11.24 6.12 -4.08
C LEU A 106 -12.69 5.76 -4.36
N GLN A 107 -13.22 6.20 -5.51
CA GLN A 107 -14.57 5.84 -5.94
C GLN A 107 -14.69 4.33 -6.20
N SER A 108 -13.69 3.70 -6.81
CA SER A 108 -13.66 2.27 -7.06
C SER A 108 -13.70 1.48 -5.75
N LEU A 109 -12.94 1.93 -4.74
CA LEU A 109 -12.95 1.35 -3.40
C LEU A 109 -14.34 1.49 -2.75
N VAL A 110 -14.90 2.70 -2.76
CA VAL A 110 -16.23 2.96 -2.18
C VAL A 110 -17.33 2.17 -2.89
N LYS A 111 -17.29 2.10 -4.23
CA LYS A 111 -18.26 1.31 -5.03
C LYS A 111 -18.17 -0.18 -4.71
N ARG A 112 -16.96 -0.75 -4.58
CA ARG A 112 -16.76 -2.17 -4.23
C ARG A 112 -17.36 -2.50 -2.87
N ILE A 113 -17.16 -1.63 -1.89
CA ILE A 113 -17.71 -1.78 -0.55
C ILE A 113 -19.24 -1.64 -0.56
N ALA A 114 -19.78 -0.63 -1.26
CA ALA A 114 -21.22 -0.43 -1.38
C ALA A 114 -21.89 -1.63 -2.09
N TYR A 115 -21.26 -2.18 -3.12
CA TYR A 115 -21.76 -3.38 -3.81
C TYR A 115 -21.83 -4.57 -2.84
N ARG A 116 -20.79 -4.83 -2.07
CA ARG A 116 -20.80 -5.92 -1.08
C ARG A 116 -21.88 -5.73 -0.02
N ALA A 117 -22.09 -4.51 0.44
CA ALA A 117 -23.14 -4.21 1.42
C ALA A 117 -24.56 -4.46 0.91
N THR A 118 -24.81 -4.27 -0.39
CA THR A 118 -26.12 -4.54 -1.00
C THR A 118 -26.33 -6.00 -1.32
N THR A 119 -25.27 -6.73 -1.68
CA THR A 119 -25.33 -8.16 -2.00
C THR A 119 -25.26 -9.03 -0.74
N ASN A 120 -24.57 -8.57 0.30
CA ASN A 120 -24.42 -9.25 1.58
C ASN A 120 -24.76 -8.30 2.74
N PRO A 121 -26.05 -8.03 3.03
CA PRO A 121 -26.45 -7.19 4.14
C PRO A 121 -25.97 -7.80 5.47
N GLY A 122 -25.08 -7.13 6.19
CA GLY A 122 -24.48 -7.63 7.43
C GLY A 122 -22.95 -7.77 7.38
N ASP A 123 -22.34 -7.76 6.20
CA ASP A 123 -20.87 -7.85 6.07
C ASP A 123 -20.13 -6.61 6.60
N TYR A 124 -20.83 -5.48 6.77
CA TYR A 124 -20.22 -4.26 7.33
C TYR A 124 -19.71 -4.42 8.77
N GLY A 125 -20.24 -5.36 9.55
CA GLY A 125 -19.84 -5.59 10.92
C GLY A 125 -18.89 -6.77 11.15
N SER A 126 -18.69 -7.60 10.11
CA SER A 126 -17.97 -8.88 10.25
C SER A 126 -16.51 -8.81 9.84
N ILE A 127 -16.11 -7.76 9.15
CA ILE A 127 -14.80 -7.66 8.50
C ILE A 127 -13.60 -7.73 9.46
N PRO A 128 -13.61 -7.17 10.69
CA PRO A 128 -12.44 -7.19 11.56
C PRO A 128 -11.97 -8.59 11.98
N ASN A 129 -12.86 -9.58 12.00
CA ASN A 129 -12.53 -10.95 12.40
C ASN A 129 -12.21 -11.85 11.21
N ALA A 130 -12.28 -11.33 9.98
CA ALA A 130 -12.20 -12.09 8.75
C ALA A 130 -10.90 -11.83 7.96
N ILE A 131 -9.91 -11.16 8.54
CA ILE A 131 -8.63 -10.88 7.87
C ILE A 131 -7.54 -11.77 8.47
N ARG A 132 -6.97 -12.63 7.64
CA ARG A 132 -5.80 -13.43 7.97
C ARG A 132 -4.58 -12.88 7.25
N TYR A 133 -3.49 -12.69 7.96
CA TYR A 133 -2.19 -12.30 7.40
C TYR A 133 -1.43 -13.59 7.15
N LEU A 134 -1.09 -13.87 5.89
CA LEU A 134 -0.53 -15.15 5.48
C LEU A 134 0.99 -15.10 5.36
N HIS A 135 1.49 -14.06 4.69
CA HIS A 135 2.90 -13.94 4.38
C HIS A 135 3.32 -12.49 4.26
N GLU A 136 4.54 -12.20 4.68
CA GLU A 136 5.26 -10.96 4.45
C GLU A 136 6.61 -11.30 3.84
N SER A 137 7.03 -10.54 2.83
CA SER A 137 8.39 -10.60 2.29
C SER A 137 8.91 -9.21 1.99
N ILE A 138 10.22 -9.04 2.12
CA ILE A 138 10.95 -7.86 1.67
C ILE A 138 11.97 -8.37 0.66
N ASP A 139 11.94 -7.80 -0.55
CA ASP A 139 12.84 -8.20 -1.61
C ASP A 139 14.22 -7.51 -1.47
N PRO A 140 15.25 -7.96 -2.22
CA PRO A 140 16.59 -7.35 -2.17
C PRO A 140 16.63 -5.88 -2.58
N ASP A 141 15.67 -5.41 -3.38
CA ASP A 141 15.56 -4.02 -3.82
C ASP A 141 14.89 -3.12 -2.77
N GLY A 142 14.36 -3.75 -1.71
CA GLY A 142 13.76 -3.07 -0.56
C GLY A 142 12.26 -2.80 -0.71
N ASP A 143 11.61 -3.32 -1.73
CA ASP A 143 10.14 -3.37 -1.82
C ASP A 143 9.61 -4.52 -0.95
N ALA A 144 8.37 -4.44 -0.53
CA ALA A 144 7.75 -5.47 0.30
C ALA A 144 6.44 -5.97 -0.29
N SER A 145 6.06 -7.20 0.04
CA SER A 145 4.72 -7.72 -0.18
C SER A 145 4.10 -8.22 1.13
N VAL A 146 2.80 -8.01 1.27
CA VAL A 146 1.99 -8.53 2.38
C VAL A 146 0.77 -9.23 1.80
N GLN A 147 0.64 -10.52 2.07
CA GLN A 147 -0.48 -11.33 1.60
C GLN A 147 -1.50 -11.51 2.72
N THR A 148 -2.76 -11.28 2.38
CA THR A 148 -3.89 -11.46 3.29
C THR A 148 -4.99 -12.30 2.63
N GLU A 149 -5.80 -12.92 3.45
CA GLU A 149 -7.09 -13.49 3.05
C GLU A 149 -8.21 -12.77 3.80
N MET A 150 -9.26 -12.41 3.09
CA MET A 150 -10.48 -11.88 3.67
C MET A 150 -11.60 -12.88 3.48
N THR A 151 -12.30 -13.20 4.57
CA THR A 151 -13.53 -13.99 4.54
C THR A 151 -14.70 -13.14 4.99
N TYR A 152 -15.88 -13.43 4.47
CA TYR A 152 -17.11 -12.68 4.75
C TYR A 152 -18.12 -13.60 5.39
N ALA A 153 -18.95 -13.10 6.30
CA ALA A 153 -19.88 -13.91 7.10
C ALA A 153 -20.84 -14.76 6.23
N GLN A 154 -21.17 -14.28 5.06
CA GLN A 154 -22.12 -14.95 4.16
C GLN A 154 -21.44 -15.65 2.96
N ASP A 155 -20.15 -15.43 2.77
CA ASP A 155 -19.32 -16.12 1.78
C ASP A 155 -18.02 -16.57 2.45
N PRO A 156 -17.95 -17.85 2.86
CA PRO A 156 -16.77 -18.37 3.52
C PRO A 156 -15.59 -18.59 2.56
N THR A 157 -15.74 -18.33 1.26
CA THR A 157 -14.65 -18.44 0.30
C THR A 157 -13.63 -17.35 0.56
N PRO A 158 -12.37 -17.68 0.91
CA PRO A 158 -11.37 -16.68 1.17
C PRO A 158 -11.02 -15.89 -0.10
N GLU A 159 -11.00 -14.57 -0.02
CA GLU A 159 -10.50 -13.68 -1.07
C GLU A 159 -9.05 -13.31 -0.77
N GLY A 160 -8.13 -13.75 -1.62
CA GLY A 160 -6.71 -13.43 -1.48
C GLY A 160 -6.41 -12.02 -1.96
N ILE A 161 -5.76 -11.22 -1.11
CA ILE A 161 -5.31 -9.86 -1.44
C ILE A 161 -3.84 -9.74 -1.07
N GLU A 162 -3.01 -9.31 -2.03
CA GLU A 162 -1.63 -8.96 -1.82
C GLU A 162 -1.44 -7.46 -1.98
N TYR A 163 -0.72 -6.86 -1.03
CA TYR A 163 -0.34 -5.46 -1.04
C TYR A 163 1.14 -5.37 -1.37
N LEU A 164 1.50 -4.57 -2.38
CA LEU A 164 2.88 -4.27 -2.72
C LEU A 164 3.25 -2.91 -2.16
N LEU A 165 4.34 -2.86 -1.40
CA LEU A 165 4.76 -1.66 -0.68
C LEU A 165 6.18 -1.27 -1.08
N LEU A 166 6.44 0.04 -1.09
CA LEU A 166 7.78 0.61 -1.16
C LEU A 166 8.08 1.38 0.12
N ARG A 167 9.37 1.51 0.44
CA ARG A 167 9.82 2.31 1.57
C ARG A 167 10.25 3.69 1.09
N ARG A 168 9.64 4.74 1.67
CA ARG A 168 10.01 6.14 1.41
C ARG A 168 9.97 6.94 2.72
N ASP A 169 11.02 7.71 2.99
CA ASP A 169 11.15 8.55 4.19
C ASP A 169 10.95 7.78 5.50
N GLY A 170 11.43 6.52 5.53
CA GLY A 170 11.33 5.64 6.69
C GLY A 170 9.98 4.97 6.88
N MET A 171 9.00 5.23 6.01
CA MET A 171 7.65 4.66 6.09
C MET A 171 7.34 3.75 4.90
N TRP A 172 6.45 2.77 5.13
CA TRP A 172 5.94 1.89 4.09
C TRP A 172 4.69 2.47 3.45
N TRP A 173 4.65 2.45 2.10
CA TRP A 173 3.58 2.98 1.27
C TRP A 173 3.11 1.94 0.28
N VAL A 174 1.82 1.69 0.23
CA VAL A 174 1.23 0.78 -0.76
C VAL A 174 1.28 1.43 -2.14
N TYR A 175 1.87 0.75 -3.12
CA TYR A 175 1.88 1.21 -4.50
C TYR A 175 1.11 0.32 -5.47
N ASP A 176 0.67 -0.87 -5.03
CA ASP A 176 -0.22 -1.74 -5.81
C ASP A 176 -1.02 -2.66 -4.89
N VAL A 177 -2.17 -3.08 -5.38
CA VAL A 177 -3.02 -4.10 -4.75
C VAL A 177 -3.32 -5.16 -5.79
N VAL A 178 -3.03 -6.41 -5.46
CA VAL A 178 -3.29 -7.56 -6.30
C VAL A 178 -4.42 -8.36 -5.66
N ALA A 179 -5.58 -8.43 -6.32
CA ALA A 179 -6.71 -9.21 -5.87
C ALA A 179 -6.92 -10.37 -6.84
N GLU A 180 -7.00 -11.60 -6.33
CA GLU A 180 -7.16 -12.81 -7.15
C GLU A 180 -6.14 -12.92 -8.32
N GLY A 181 -4.90 -12.49 -8.07
CA GLY A 181 -3.82 -12.47 -9.06
C GLY A 181 -3.86 -11.30 -10.06
N ALA A 182 -4.85 -10.41 -9.97
CA ALA A 182 -4.98 -9.25 -10.86
C ALA A 182 -4.45 -7.97 -10.17
N SER A 183 -3.30 -7.46 -10.63
CA SER A 183 -2.73 -6.19 -10.18
C SER A 183 -3.57 -5.01 -10.65
N MET A 184 -3.93 -4.14 -9.73
CA MET A 184 -4.69 -2.92 -10.01
C MET A 184 -3.90 -1.97 -10.93
N VAL A 185 -2.65 -1.73 -10.61
CA VAL A 185 -1.76 -0.86 -11.41
C VAL A 185 -1.54 -1.41 -12.82
N THR A 186 -1.34 -2.71 -12.96
CA THR A 186 -1.17 -3.35 -14.27
C THR A 186 -2.47 -3.28 -15.10
N ASN A 187 -3.61 -3.45 -14.46
CA ASN A 187 -4.90 -3.33 -15.12
C ASN A 187 -5.12 -1.90 -15.67
N TYR A 188 -4.91 -0.87 -14.84
CA TYR A 188 -4.98 0.52 -15.30
C TYR A 188 -3.93 0.83 -16.38
N ARG A 189 -2.70 0.32 -16.24
CA ARG A 189 -1.66 0.50 -17.25
C ARG A 189 -2.08 -0.04 -18.61
N THR A 190 -2.72 -1.18 -18.66
CA THR A 190 -3.23 -1.77 -19.89
C THR A 190 -4.33 -0.89 -20.50
N GLN A 191 -5.30 -0.43 -19.69
CA GLN A 191 -6.39 0.43 -20.14
C GLN A 191 -5.87 1.79 -20.64
N PHE A 192 -5.01 2.45 -19.88
CA PHE A 192 -4.46 3.76 -20.26
C PHE A 192 -3.57 3.65 -21.48
N ALA A 193 -2.76 2.59 -21.59
CA ALA A 193 -1.94 2.37 -22.79
C ALA A 193 -2.81 2.13 -24.03
N GLN A 194 -3.96 1.50 -23.92
CA GLN A 194 -4.89 1.33 -25.03
C GLN A 194 -5.46 2.69 -25.48
N ILE A 195 -5.91 3.53 -24.54
CA ILE A 195 -6.41 4.88 -24.84
C ILE A 195 -5.29 5.72 -25.45
N MET A 196 -4.12 5.75 -24.83
CA MET A 196 -2.98 6.56 -25.28
C MET A 196 -2.38 6.13 -26.63
N ARG A 197 -2.69 4.94 -27.12
CA ARG A 197 -2.32 4.50 -28.49
C ARG A 197 -3.30 4.97 -29.54
N GLN A 198 -4.56 5.14 -29.21
CA GLN A 198 -5.65 5.44 -30.12
C GLN A 198 -6.11 6.90 -30.06
N GLU A 199 -5.89 7.53 -28.92
CA GLU A 199 -6.42 8.83 -28.56
C GLU A 199 -5.33 9.69 -27.88
N SER A 200 -5.67 10.91 -27.51
CA SER A 200 -4.77 11.83 -26.82
C SER A 200 -4.82 11.71 -25.31
N PHE A 201 -3.83 12.31 -24.61
CA PHE A 201 -3.87 12.47 -23.16
C PHE A 201 -5.10 13.29 -22.71
N ALA A 202 -5.53 14.28 -23.49
CA ALA A 202 -6.71 15.08 -23.19
C ALA A 202 -7.99 14.20 -23.17
N ASP A 203 -8.10 13.24 -24.09
CA ASP A 203 -9.23 12.30 -24.13
C ASP A 203 -9.22 11.37 -22.91
N LEU A 204 -8.04 10.88 -22.51
CA LEU A 204 -7.91 10.11 -21.26
C LEU A 204 -8.40 10.94 -20.06
N MET A 205 -7.96 12.19 -19.95
CA MET A 205 -8.36 13.07 -18.85
C MET A 205 -9.86 13.36 -18.86
N GLN A 206 -10.46 13.51 -20.02
CA GLN A 206 -11.92 13.69 -20.15
C GLN A 206 -12.68 12.44 -19.71
N ARG A 207 -12.21 11.25 -20.08
CA ARG A 207 -12.81 9.97 -19.63
C ARG A 207 -12.74 9.82 -18.11
N LEU A 208 -11.59 10.15 -17.50
CA LEU A 208 -11.44 10.12 -16.04
C LEU A 208 -12.42 11.08 -15.35
N LYS A 209 -12.60 12.31 -15.87
CA LYS A 209 -13.57 13.28 -15.35
C LYS A 209 -15.03 12.78 -15.47
N THR A 210 -15.37 12.14 -16.58
CA THR A 210 -16.72 11.62 -16.80
C THR A 210 -17.03 10.39 -15.92
N SER A 211 -16.05 9.57 -15.63
CA SER A 211 -16.24 8.38 -14.77
C SER A 211 -16.52 8.73 -13.30
N GLN A 212 -16.34 9.99 -12.92
CA GLN A 212 -16.57 10.52 -11.57
C GLN A 212 -18.00 11.04 -11.35
N GLN A 213 -18.82 11.13 -12.38
CA GLN A 213 -20.23 11.55 -12.32
C GLN A 213 -21.15 10.33 -12.15
#